data_43f70d4a46f20ae435c57fff4066f960
#
_entry.id   43f70d4a46f20ae435c57fff4066f960
#
_cell.length_a   1.000
_cell.length_b   1.000
_cell.length_c   1.000
_cell.angle_alpha   90.00
_cell.angle_beta   90.00
_cell.angle_gamma   90.00
#
_symmetry.space_group_name_H-M   'P 1'
#
loop_
_entity.id
_entity.type
_entity.pdbx_description
1 polymer ?
#
loop_
_entity_poly.entity_id
_entity_poly.type
_entity_poly.pdbx_seq_one_letter_code
_entity_poly.pdbx_strand_id
1 'polypeptide(L)'
;MSHALLYIEDDDSNIALVEALLRRRPQIALHVATNGRDGVSAAADVRPGLILLDNRLPDATGSEILQQLASASDTAEIPVVVLSGDADEIIDELLARGAAEAVPKPFNVHQFIGIIDRYLP
;
A
#
# COMPACT_ATOMS: atom_id res chain seq x y z
N MET A 1 -5.85 2.39 -17.77
CA MET A 1 -5.07 2.39 -16.53
C MET A 1 -5.99 2.57 -15.34
N SER A 2 -5.70 1.89 -14.26
CA SER A 2 -6.51 1.99 -13.05
C SER A 2 -6.12 3.23 -12.24
N HIS A 3 -7.10 4.02 -11.82
CA HIS A 3 -6.90 5.07 -10.83
C HIS A 3 -7.36 4.63 -9.45
N ALA A 4 -7.45 3.34 -9.22
CA ALA A 4 -7.79 2.79 -7.91
C ALA A 4 -6.55 2.63 -7.05
N LEU A 5 -6.67 3.03 -5.80
CA LEU A 5 -5.67 2.84 -4.75
C LEU A 5 -6.24 1.85 -3.73
N LEU A 6 -5.50 0.81 -3.44
CA LEU A 6 -5.84 -0.08 -2.34
C LEU A 6 -4.93 0.23 -1.15
N TYR A 7 -5.52 0.57 -0.01
CA TYR A 7 -4.79 0.82 1.23
C TYR A 7 -5.08 -0.30 2.22
N ILE A 8 -4.04 -1.05 2.59
CA ILE A 8 -4.15 -2.15 3.55
C ILE A 8 -3.63 -1.64 4.89
N GLU A 9 -4.54 -1.36 5.80
CA GLU A 9 -4.27 -0.69 7.07
C GLU A 9 -5.40 -0.96 8.06
N ASP A 10 -5.07 -1.28 9.30
CA ASP A 10 -6.07 -1.56 10.33
C ASP A 10 -6.36 -0.37 11.27
N ASP A 11 -5.56 0.69 11.21
CA ASP A 11 -5.72 1.85 12.09
C ASP A 11 -6.65 2.90 11.47
N ASP A 12 -7.79 3.15 12.12
CA ASP A 12 -8.79 4.09 11.64
C ASP A 12 -8.26 5.51 11.46
N SER A 13 -7.33 5.94 12.32
CA SER A 13 -6.74 7.28 12.24
C SER A 13 -5.90 7.44 10.98
N ASN A 14 -5.12 6.41 10.63
CA ASN A 14 -4.32 6.42 9.41
C ASN A 14 -5.20 6.38 8.17
N ILE A 15 -6.26 5.60 8.21
CA ILE A 15 -7.24 5.54 7.10
C ILE A 15 -7.88 6.90 6.90
N ALA A 16 -8.33 7.55 7.98
CA ALA A 16 -8.95 8.87 7.90
C ALA A 16 -7.98 9.92 7.33
N LEU A 17 -6.70 9.83 7.70
CA LEU A 17 -5.67 10.73 7.18
C LEU A 17 -5.52 10.57 5.67
N VAL A 18 -5.41 9.33 5.19
CA VAL A 18 -5.27 9.05 3.76
C VAL A 18 -6.51 9.50 2.99
N GLU A 19 -7.70 9.26 3.53
CA GLU A 19 -8.94 9.75 2.93
C GLU A 19 -8.92 11.28 2.76
N ALA A 20 -8.47 11.99 3.80
CA ALA A 20 -8.38 13.45 3.77
C ALA A 20 -7.36 13.93 2.74
N LEU A 21 -6.20 13.29 2.66
CA LEU A 21 -5.16 13.65 1.70
C LEU A 21 -5.62 13.41 0.26
N LEU A 22 -6.39 12.37 0.02
CA LEU A 22 -6.89 12.04 -1.33
C LEU A 22 -7.96 13.01 -1.85
N ARG A 23 -8.48 13.89 -1.00
CA ARG A 23 -9.35 14.97 -1.48
C ARG A 23 -8.62 15.88 -2.48
N ARG A 24 -7.29 15.90 -2.45
CA ARG A 24 -6.46 16.64 -3.40
C ARG A 24 -6.34 15.93 -4.76
N ARG A 25 -6.79 14.70 -4.84
CA ARG A 25 -6.76 13.87 -6.06
C ARG A 25 -8.11 13.16 -6.22
N PRO A 26 -9.17 13.90 -6.52
CA PRO A 26 -10.53 13.35 -6.53
C PRO A 26 -10.75 12.27 -7.59
N GLN A 27 -9.88 12.15 -8.56
CA GLN A 27 -9.94 11.09 -9.56
C GLN A 27 -9.53 9.73 -9.02
N ILE A 28 -8.89 9.67 -7.85
CA ILE A 28 -8.44 8.42 -7.25
C ILE A 28 -9.60 7.77 -6.49
N ALA A 29 -9.87 6.50 -6.81
CA ALA A 29 -10.85 5.70 -6.06
C ALA A 29 -10.12 4.91 -4.98
N LEU A 30 -10.43 5.21 -3.72
CA LEU A 30 -9.79 4.55 -2.57
C LEU A 30 -10.58 3.31 -2.17
N HIS A 31 -9.87 2.21 -2.04
CA HIS A 31 -10.37 0.97 -1.44
C HIS A 31 -9.53 0.67 -0.19
N VAL A 32 -10.17 0.24 0.88
CA VAL A 32 -9.48 -0.04 2.15
C VAL A 32 -9.73 -1.47 2.55
N ALA A 33 -8.67 -2.15 2.99
CA ALA A 33 -8.75 -3.44 3.64
C ALA A 33 -8.05 -3.32 5.00
N THR A 34 -8.62 -3.94 6.03
CA THR A 34 -8.14 -3.73 7.41
C THR A 34 -7.29 -4.89 7.94
N ASN A 35 -7.01 -5.86 7.11
CA ASN A 35 -6.12 -6.98 7.43
C ASN A 35 -5.48 -7.51 6.15
N GLY A 36 -4.47 -8.36 6.30
CA GLY A 36 -3.72 -8.88 5.17
C GLY A 36 -4.54 -9.79 4.26
N ARG A 37 -5.37 -10.64 4.84
CA ARG A 37 -6.21 -11.57 4.09
C ARG A 37 -7.18 -10.83 3.16
N ASP A 38 -7.90 -9.86 3.71
CA ASP A 38 -8.84 -9.04 2.94
C ASP A 38 -8.09 -8.18 1.91
N GLY A 39 -6.88 -7.73 2.26
CA GLY A 39 -6.04 -6.95 1.37
C GLY A 39 -5.63 -7.72 0.12
N VAL A 40 -5.18 -8.95 0.28
CA VAL A 40 -4.81 -9.81 -0.85
C VAL A 40 -6.03 -10.11 -1.73
N SER A 41 -7.16 -10.42 -1.11
CA SER A 41 -8.41 -10.66 -1.83
C SER A 41 -8.87 -9.43 -2.62
N ALA A 42 -8.83 -8.26 -1.99
CA ALA A 42 -9.21 -7.00 -2.63
C ALA A 42 -8.28 -6.66 -3.79
N ALA A 43 -6.99 -6.93 -3.67
CA ALA A 43 -6.03 -6.69 -4.75
C ALA A 43 -6.36 -7.50 -5.99
N ALA A 44 -6.75 -8.76 -5.82
CA ALA A 44 -7.14 -9.62 -6.93
C ALA A 44 -8.45 -9.16 -7.58
N ASP A 45 -9.40 -8.71 -6.77
CA ASP A 45 -10.73 -8.28 -7.25
C ASP A 45 -10.68 -6.91 -7.93
N VAL A 46 -10.03 -5.94 -7.29
CA VAL A 46 -10.03 -4.54 -7.74
C VAL A 46 -8.95 -4.30 -8.80
N ARG A 47 -7.83 -4.99 -8.71
CA ARG A 47 -6.64 -4.78 -9.54
C ARG A 47 -6.25 -3.30 -9.55
N PRO A 48 -5.91 -2.74 -8.39
CA PRO A 48 -5.59 -1.31 -8.28
C PRO A 48 -4.32 -0.98 -9.05
N GLY A 49 -4.13 0.30 -9.35
CA GLY A 49 -2.89 0.78 -9.94
C GLY A 49 -1.76 0.93 -8.93
N LEU A 50 -2.09 0.94 -7.63
CA LEU A 50 -1.12 1.06 -6.54
C LEU A 50 -1.71 0.41 -5.29
N ILE A 51 -0.86 -0.28 -4.53
CA ILE A 51 -1.18 -0.76 -3.20
C ILE A 51 -0.29 -0.04 -2.19
N LEU A 52 -0.91 0.59 -1.20
CA LEU A 52 -0.21 1.07 0.00
C LEU A 52 -0.41 0.01 1.09
N LEU A 53 0.67 -0.47 1.64
CA LEU A 53 0.66 -1.59 2.57
C LEU A 53 1.32 -1.20 3.88
N ASP A 54 0.58 -1.28 4.99
CA ASP A 54 1.17 -1.15 6.31
C ASP A 54 2.00 -2.41 6.60
N ASN A 55 3.19 -2.22 7.16
CA ASN A 55 4.08 -3.33 7.47
C ASN A 55 3.58 -4.21 8.62
N ARG A 56 2.72 -3.69 9.48
CA ARG A 56 2.18 -4.45 10.63
C ARG A 56 0.66 -4.49 10.56
N LEU A 57 0.15 -5.66 10.29
CA LEU A 57 -1.27 -5.93 10.24
C LEU A 57 -1.63 -6.97 11.32
N PRO A 58 -2.89 -7.07 11.74
CA PRO A 58 -3.26 -8.00 12.81
C PRO A 58 -3.00 -9.47 12.48
N ASP A 59 -3.01 -9.83 11.20
CA ASP A 59 -2.87 -11.22 10.76
C ASP A 59 -1.60 -11.52 9.97
N ALA A 60 -0.80 -10.50 9.60
CA ALA A 60 0.37 -10.72 8.75
C ALA A 60 1.34 -9.54 8.77
N THR A 61 2.57 -9.79 8.37
CA THR A 61 3.57 -8.74 8.14
C THR A 61 3.54 -8.28 6.69
N GLY A 62 4.13 -7.11 6.42
CA GLY A 62 4.27 -6.60 5.07
C GLY A 62 5.01 -7.57 4.16
N SER A 63 6.08 -8.22 4.66
CA SER A 63 6.84 -9.21 3.90
C SER A 63 5.98 -10.38 3.46
N GLU A 64 5.14 -10.89 4.35
CA GLU A 64 4.24 -12.00 4.03
C GLU A 64 3.22 -11.62 2.95
N ILE A 65 2.66 -10.42 3.05
CA ILE A 65 1.69 -9.93 2.07
C ILE A 65 2.36 -9.71 0.72
N LEU A 66 3.56 -9.12 0.69
CA LEU A 66 4.33 -8.95 -0.54
C LEU A 66 4.55 -10.28 -1.25
N GLN A 67 4.90 -11.32 -0.48
CA GLN A 67 5.13 -12.64 -1.04
C GLN A 67 3.85 -13.22 -1.66
N GLN A 68 2.72 -13.08 -0.99
CA GLN A 68 1.43 -13.54 -1.49
C GLN A 68 1.05 -12.81 -2.78
N LEU A 69 1.21 -11.49 -2.82
CA LEU A 69 0.88 -10.68 -3.99
C LEU A 69 1.79 -11.04 -5.18
N ALA A 70 3.07 -11.24 -4.93
CA ALA A 70 4.04 -11.60 -5.97
C ALA A 70 3.81 -13.01 -6.53
N SER A 71 3.20 -13.89 -5.75
CA SER A 71 2.98 -15.30 -6.13
C SER A 71 1.76 -15.50 -7.03
N ALA A 72 0.87 -14.51 -7.12
CA ALA A 72 -0.35 -14.62 -7.91
C ALA A 72 -0.23 -13.78 -9.19
N SER A 73 -0.55 -14.38 -10.33
CA SER A 73 -0.43 -13.69 -11.62
C SER A 73 -1.30 -12.43 -11.72
N ASP A 74 -2.43 -12.42 -11.01
CA ASP A 74 -3.36 -11.28 -11.03
C ASP A 74 -2.82 -10.05 -10.31
N THR A 75 -1.87 -10.22 -9.40
CA THR A 75 -1.38 -9.15 -8.54
C THR A 75 0.12 -8.91 -8.63
N ALA A 76 0.86 -9.80 -9.26
CA ALA A 76 2.33 -9.79 -9.25
C ALA A 76 2.95 -8.50 -9.80
N GLU A 77 2.27 -7.82 -10.73
CA GLU A 77 2.79 -6.62 -11.37
C GLU A 77 2.28 -5.32 -10.76
N ILE A 78 1.37 -5.39 -9.79
CA ILE A 78 0.86 -4.19 -9.14
C ILE A 78 1.95 -3.62 -8.24
N PRO A 79 2.32 -2.35 -8.39
CA PRO A 79 3.33 -1.75 -7.51
C PRO A 79 2.80 -1.65 -6.08
N VAL A 80 3.65 -2.04 -5.12
CA VAL A 80 3.34 -2.00 -3.70
C VAL A 80 4.32 -1.07 -3.01
N VAL A 81 3.81 -0.04 -2.35
CA VAL A 81 4.59 0.84 -1.50
C VAL A 81 4.28 0.47 -0.06
N VAL A 82 5.31 0.06 0.68
CA VAL A 82 5.16 -0.34 2.08
C VAL A 82 5.44 0.85 2.98
N LEU A 83 4.52 1.08 3.93
CA LEU A 83 4.68 2.12 4.95
C LEU A 83 5.11 1.44 6.23
N SER A 84 6.30 1.78 6.71
CA SER A 84 6.90 1.11 7.86
C SER A 84 7.29 2.08 8.96
N GLY A 85 6.90 1.77 10.20
CA GLY A 85 7.39 2.50 11.38
C GLY A 85 8.63 1.87 11.99
N ASP A 86 9.13 0.80 11.39
CA ASP A 86 10.27 0.05 11.91
C ASP A 86 11.60 0.66 11.47
N ALA A 87 12.70 0.11 11.99
CA ALA A 87 14.03 0.58 11.70
C ALA A 87 14.44 0.31 10.24
N ASP A 88 15.46 1.03 9.79
CA ASP A 88 15.91 1.02 8.40
C ASP A 88 16.33 -0.36 7.89
N GLU A 89 16.76 -1.25 8.77
CA GLU A 89 17.19 -2.59 8.38
C GLU A 89 16.12 -3.43 7.70
N ILE A 90 14.84 -3.12 7.91
CA ILE A 90 13.73 -3.85 7.29
C ILE A 90 13.43 -3.35 5.87
N ILE A 91 13.85 -2.13 5.55
CA ILE A 91 13.59 -1.55 4.23
C ILE A 91 14.23 -2.38 3.13
N ASP A 92 15.49 -2.78 3.32
CA ASP A 92 16.20 -3.59 2.34
C ASP A 92 15.52 -4.94 2.12
N GLU A 93 15.00 -5.55 3.18
CA GLU A 93 14.25 -6.80 3.09
C GLU A 93 12.97 -6.63 2.27
N LEU A 94 12.22 -5.56 2.54
CA LEU A 94 10.97 -5.29 1.83
C LEU A 94 11.22 -5.06 0.34
N LEU A 95 12.26 -4.30 0.00
CA LEU A 95 12.64 -4.08 -1.39
C LEU A 95 13.08 -5.38 -2.07
N ALA A 96 13.83 -6.21 -1.37
CA ALA A 96 14.27 -7.51 -1.88
C ALA A 96 13.09 -8.45 -2.13
N ARG A 97 11.99 -8.29 -1.40
CA ARG A 97 10.78 -9.11 -1.57
C ARG A 97 9.80 -8.54 -2.60
N GLY A 98 10.15 -7.45 -3.26
CA GLY A 98 9.38 -6.93 -4.37
C GLY A 98 8.61 -5.65 -4.13
N ALA A 99 8.78 -4.99 -2.99
CA ALA A 99 8.19 -3.67 -2.79
C ALA A 99 8.78 -2.68 -3.78
N ALA A 100 7.95 -1.86 -4.39
CA ALA A 100 8.41 -0.80 -5.27
C ALA A 100 9.14 0.28 -4.48
N GLU A 101 8.64 0.60 -3.28
CA GLU A 101 9.27 1.52 -2.33
C GLU A 101 8.91 1.09 -0.92
N ALA A 102 9.76 1.47 0.04
CA ALA A 102 9.47 1.35 1.45
C ALA A 102 9.66 2.73 2.07
N VAL A 103 8.60 3.27 2.66
CA VAL A 103 8.57 4.64 3.18
C VAL A 103 8.44 4.60 4.70
N PRO A 104 9.37 5.22 5.43
CA PRO A 104 9.27 5.25 6.89
C PRO A 104 8.11 6.15 7.34
N LYS A 105 7.45 5.73 8.42
CA LYS A 105 6.45 6.56 9.10
C LYS A 105 7.16 7.43 10.15
N PRO A 106 6.67 8.61 10.43
CA PRO A 106 5.56 9.30 9.76
C PRO A 106 5.99 9.88 8.41
N PHE A 107 5.08 9.88 7.46
CA PHE A 107 5.30 10.53 6.16
C PHE A 107 4.52 11.86 6.14
N ASN A 108 4.97 12.81 5.33
CA ASN A 108 4.29 14.10 5.20
C ASN A 108 3.40 14.12 3.95
N VAL A 109 2.60 15.19 3.83
CA VAL A 109 1.66 15.37 2.71
C VAL A 109 2.39 15.34 1.36
N HIS A 110 3.55 16.00 1.27
CA HIS A 110 4.31 16.05 0.02
C HIS A 110 4.81 14.68 -0.40
N GLN A 111 5.28 13.87 0.54
CA GLN A 111 5.71 12.51 0.26
C GLN A 111 4.54 11.67 -0.24
N PHE A 112 3.40 11.75 0.44
CA PHE A 112 2.21 10.98 0.08
C PHE A 112 1.72 11.34 -1.32
N ILE A 113 1.53 12.63 -1.58
CA ILE A 113 1.05 13.11 -2.89
C ILE A 113 2.06 12.77 -3.99
N GLY A 114 3.35 12.87 -3.70
CA GLY A 114 4.40 12.49 -4.65
C GLY A 114 4.31 11.01 -5.05
N ILE A 115 4.03 10.14 -4.10
CA ILE A 115 3.85 8.71 -4.36
C ILE A 115 2.61 8.50 -5.24
N ILE A 116 1.49 9.12 -4.87
CA ILE A 116 0.26 9.01 -5.65
C ILE A 116 0.48 9.48 -7.09
N ASP A 117 1.10 10.63 -7.27
CA ASP A 117 1.33 11.18 -8.61
C ASP A 117 2.29 10.33 -9.45
N ARG A 118 3.21 9.61 -8.79
CA ARG A 118 4.17 8.74 -9.47
C ARG A 118 3.51 7.48 -10.04
N TYR A 119 2.61 6.87 -9.26
CA TYR A 119 2.00 5.59 -9.63
C TYR A 119 0.59 5.72 -10.21
N LEU A 120 -0.11 6.80 -9.89
CA LEU A 120 -1.50 7.04 -10.31
C LEU A 120 -1.63 8.44 -10.92
N PRO A 121 -0.88 8.73 -11.98
CA PRO A 121 -0.84 10.07 -12.57
C PRO A 121 -2.17 10.54 -13.17
#